data_77e10364fb8f7daaa6d15deaa80954c3
#
_entry.id   77e10364fb8f7daaa6d15deaa80954c3
#
_cell.length_a   1.000
_cell.length_b   1.000
_cell.length_c   1.000
_cell.angle_alpha   90.00
_cell.angle_beta   90.00
_cell.angle_gamma   90.00
#
_symmetry.space_group_name_H-M   'P 1'
#
loop_
_entity.id
_entity.type
_entity.pdbx_description
1 polymer ?
#
loop_
_entity_poly.entity_id
_entity_poly.type
_entity_poly.pdbx_seq_one_letter_code
_entity_poly.pdbx_strand_id
1 'polypeptide(L)'
;MVFNKRSKLHKLILSAALILGFSATTLSAAQEQVEVTADNFFADEIKQISVLTGNVRIKKGAYDTLNSDKVTIYFDAKRQPTKYVATGNANFKILLNQKHYDGRGGVLTYDPTIEAYTLENNAYLHEAETKKEVYGDKIIVNRQKGTYEVKSGGGEKKPVRLIFQVEDQNK
;
A
#
# COMPACT_ATOMS: atom_id res chain seq x y z
N MET A 1 -25.95 30.94 39.94
CA MET A 1 -26.03 30.47 38.56
C MET A 1 -24.67 29.96 38.18
N VAL A 2 -24.43 28.65 38.32
CA VAL A 2 -23.13 27.99 38.15
C VAL A 2 -23.19 27.22 36.84
N PHE A 3 -22.44 27.70 35.80
CA PHE A 3 -22.35 27.00 34.52
C PHE A 3 -21.35 25.84 34.64
N ASN A 4 -21.90 24.65 34.49
CA ASN A 4 -21.20 23.38 34.51
C ASN A 4 -20.43 23.17 33.18
N LYS A 5 -19.09 23.36 33.24
CA LYS A 5 -18.17 23.25 32.08
C LYS A 5 -17.40 21.92 32.16
N ARG A 6 -18.16 20.80 32.14
CA ARG A 6 -17.56 19.45 32.11
C ARG A 6 -18.34 18.56 31.15
N SER A 7 -17.98 18.56 29.85
CA SER A 7 -18.27 17.41 28.96
C SER A 7 -17.71 17.56 27.53
N LYS A 8 -16.50 18.01 27.35
CA LYS A 8 -15.88 18.01 26.00
C LYS A 8 -14.53 17.30 25.90
N LEU A 9 -14.12 16.56 26.94
CA LEU A 9 -12.77 15.95 26.95
C LEU A 9 -12.76 14.42 26.72
N HIS A 10 -13.89 13.80 26.44
CA HIS A 10 -13.96 12.33 26.28
C HIS A 10 -14.22 11.85 24.85
N LYS A 11 -14.16 12.74 23.85
CA LYS A 11 -14.36 12.35 22.44
C LYS A 11 -13.09 12.32 21.58
N LEU A 12 -11.92 12.54 22.18
CA LEU A 12 -10.67 12.73 21.42
C LEU A 12 -9.75 11.50 21.36
N ILE A 13 -10.10 10.40 22.01
CA ILE A 13 -9.19 9.23 22.10
C ILE A 13 -9.63 8.06 21.20
N LEU A 14 -10.77 8.16 20.51
CA LEU A 14 -11.31 7.06 19.71
C LEU A 14 -11.15 7.20 18.19
N SER A 15 -10.44 8.22 17.70
CA SER A 15 -10.27 8.45 16.26
C SER A 15 -8.94 7.95 15.68
N ALA A 16 -8.06 7.37 16.46
CA ALA A 16 -6.79 6.86 15.95
C ALA A 16 -6.89 5.47 15.28
N ALA A 17 -8.04 4.81 15.34
CA ALA A 17 -8.24 3.44 14.84
C ALA A 17 -8.95 3.36 13.49
N LEU A 18 -9.18 4.49 12.78
CA LEU A 18 -9.99 4.50 11.56
C LEU A 18 -9.20 5.00 10.35
N ILE A 19 -8.12 4.32 10.01
CA ILE A 19 -7.30 4.70 8.84
C ILE A 19 -7.30 3.57 7.81
N LEU A 20 -8.48 3.10 7.40
CA LEU A 20 -8.66 2.42 6.12
C LEU A 20 -10.11 2.62 5.69
N GLY A 21 -10.35 3.75 5.01
CA GLY A 21 -11.64 4.04 4.42
C GLY A 21 -11.96 3.07 3.29
N PHE A 22 -12.86 2.12 3.57
CA PHE A 22 -13.53 1.35 2.54
C PHE A 22 -14.85 2.03 2.20
N SER A 23 -15.03 2.39 0.93
CA SER A 23 -16.33 2.77 0.38
C SER A 23 -17.27 1.59 0.52
N ALA A 24 -18.31 1.74 1.32
CA ALA A 24 -19.35 0.74 1.53
C ALA A 24 -20.24 0.64 0.29
N THR A 25 -20.05 -0.39 -0.51
CA THR A 25 -21.14 -1.00 -1.25
C THR A 25 -21.75 -2.06 -0.33
N THR A 26 -23.04 -1.95 -0.07
CA THR A 26 -23.82 -2.80 0.81
C THR A 26 -23.96 -4.22 0.26
N LEU A 27 -22.96 -5.04 0.46
CA LEU A 27 -23.06 -6.47 0.69
C LEU A 27 -22.30 -6.69 1.99
N SER A 28 -22.84 -7.50 2.92
CA SER A 28 -22.23 -7.86 4.19
C SER A 28 -20.86 -8.51 3.92
N ALA A 29 -19.87 -7.70 3.58
CA ALA A 29 -18.49 -8.11 3.52
C ALA A 29 -18.00 -8.23 4.95
N ALA A 30 -17.51 -9.39 5.34
CA ALA A 30 -16.81 -9.57 6.60
C ALA A 30 -15.76 -8.44 6.70
N GLN A 31 -15.79 -7.64 7.77
CA GLN A 31 -14.80 -6.61 8.00
C GLN A 31 -13.45 -7.29 8.22
N GLU A 32 -12.55 -7.16 7.26
CA GLU A 32 -11.21 -7.67 7.42
C GLU A 32 -10.45 -6.78 8.41
N GLN A 33 -9.89 -7.40 9.43
CA GLN A 33 -9.04 -6.70 10.39
C GLN A 33 -7.74 -6.27 9.72
N VAL A 34 -7.35 -5.02 9.95
CA VAL A 34 -6.02 -4.50 9.61
C VAL A 34 -5.24 -4.30 10.89
N GLU A 35 -4.11 -4.97 10.98
CA GLU A 35 -3.16 -4.83 12.07
C GLU A 35 -1.94 -4.04 11.58
N VAL A 36 -1.52 -3.05 12.34
CA VAL A 36 -0.36 -2.21 12.04
C VAL A 36 0.55 -2.20 13.25
N THR A 37 1.83 -2.54 13.05
CA THR A 37 2.88 -2.43 14.06
C THR A 37 4.03 -1.60 13.54
N ALA A 38 4.64 -0.79 14.39
CA ALA A 38 5.82 0.02 14.13
C ALA A 38 6.48 0.39 15.45
N ASP A 39 7.75 0.83 15.40
CA ASP A 39 8.44 1.31 16.60
C ASP A 39 7.89 2.68 17.04
N ASN A 40 7.49 3.53 16.07
CA ASN A 40 6.95 4.87 16.35
C ASN A 40 5.79 5.20 15.39
N PHE A 41 4.84 5.97 15.93
CA PHE A 41 3.75 6.57 15.17
C PHE A 41 3.69 8.07 15.46
N PHE A 42 3.55 8.87 14.40
CA PHE A 42 3.35 10.30 14.46
C PHE A 42 2.21 10.70 13.52
N ALA A 43 1.34 11.60 13.96
CA ALA A 43 0.29 12.19 13.12
C ALA A 43 0.32 13.71 13.24
N ASP A 44 0.19 14.40 12.10
CA ASP A 44 0.07 15.84 12.00
C ASP A 44 -1.24 16.16 11.26
N GLU A 45 -2.23 16.61 12.03
CA GLU A 45 -3.57 16.92 11.48
C GLU A 45 -3.55 18.18 10.59
N ILE A 46 -2.62 19.09 10.82
CA ILE A 46 -2.49 20.32 10.00
C ILE A 46 -1.90 19.98 8.64
N LYS A 47 -0.86 19.15 8.63
CA LYS A 47 -0.22 18.68 7.40
C LYS A 47 -0.97 17.52 6.74
N GLN A 48 -1.99 16.99 7.41
CA GLN A 48 -2.80 15.86 6.93
C GLN A 48 -1.93 14.64 6.59
N ILE A 49 -1.02 14.29 7.50
CA ILE A 49 -0.15 13.12 7.37
C ILE A 49 -0.14 12.26 8.63
N SER A 50 0.07 10.95 8.41
CA SER A 50 0.48 10.03 9.47
C SER A 50 1.77 9.34 9.03
N VAL A 51 2.69 9.14 9.98
CA VAL A 51 4.01 8.55 9.73
C VAL A 51 4.26 7.43 10.73
N LEU A 52 4.53 6.26 10.21
CA LEU A 52 4.99 5.07 10.93
C LEU A 52 6.47 4.89 10.64
N THR A 53 7.29 4.65 11.66
CA THR A 53 8.74 4.46 11.49
C THR A 53 9.26 3.33 12.35
N GLY A 54 10.22 2.59 11.80
CA GLY A 54 10.90 1.47 12.42
C GLY A 54 10.08 0.18 12.38
N ASN A 55 10.60 -0.84 11.74
CA ASN A 55 10.01 -2.19 11.67
C ASN A 55 8.51 -2.18 11.33
N VAL A 56 8.10 -1.33 10.38
CA VAL A 56 6.69 -1.20 10.03
C VAL A 56 6.18 -2.48 9.40
N ARG A 57 5.11 -3.02 9.96
CA ARG A 57 4.38 -4.17 9.42
C ARG A 57 2.90 -3.85 9.39
N ILE A 58 2.29 -4.03 8.22
CA ILE A 58 0.85 -3.91 8.01
C ILE A 58 0.37 -5.26 7.53
N LYS A 59 -0.66 -5.80 8.19
CA LYS A 59 -1.29 -7.07 7.84
C LYS A 59 -2.79 -6.84 7.69
N LYS A 60 -3.34 -7.34 6.59
CA LYS A 60 -4.77 -7.30 6.32
C LYS A 60 -5.27 -8.71 6.00
N GLY A 61 -6.25 -9.16 6.78
CA GLY A 61 -6.76 -10.51 6.66
C GLY A 61 -5.70 -11.59 6.89
N ALA A 62 -5.81 -12.70 6.16
CA ALA A 62 -4.93 -13.85 6.35
C ALA A 62 -3.62 -13.77 5.54
N TYR A 63 -3.61 -13.01 4.44
CA TYR A 63 -2.52 -13.07 3.46
C TYR A 63 -1.81 -11.74 3.21
N ASP A 64 -2.56 -10.64 3.10
CA ASP A 64 -2.00 -9.36 2.66
C ASP A 64 -1.05 -8.78 3.72
N THR A 65 0.16 -8.46 3.30
CA THR A 65 1.21 -7.91 4.17
C THR A 65 2.00 -6.83 3.44
N LEU A 66 2.42 -5.81 4.18
CA LEU A 66 3.42 -4.83 3.78
C LEU A 66 4.45 -4.69 4.90
N ASN A 67 5.73 -4.75 4.56
CA ASN A 67 6.83 -4.48 5.48
C ASN A 67 7.70 -3.35 4.91
N SER A 68 8.19 -2.46 5.75
CA SER A 68 9.12 -1.38 5.37
C SER A 68 9.75 -0.73 6.60
N ASP A 69 10.74 0.13 6.39
CA ASP A 69 11.35 0.91 7.47
C ASP A 69 10.46 2.11 7.85
N LYS A 70 9.68 2.62 6.89
CA LYS A 70 8.79 3.76 7.11
C LYS A 70 7.57 3.70 6.19
N VAL A 71 6.41 4.08 6.72
CA VAL A 71 5.19 4.35 5.93
C VAL A 71 4.69 5.75 6.23
N THR A 72 4.42 6.52 5.17
CA THR A 72 3.75 7.82 5.25
C THR A 72 2.38 7.72 4.58
N ILE A 73 1.33 8.15 5.25
CA ILE A 73 -0.03 8.19 4.75
C ILE A 73 -0.42 9.67 4.63
N TYR A 74 -0.92 10.03 3.46
CA TYR A 74 -1.42 11.37 3.15
C TYR A 74 -2.95 11.34 3.11
N PHE A 75 -3.57 12.39 3.61
CA PHE A 75 -5.02 12.51 3.69
C PHE A 75 -5.50 13.76 2.95
N ASP A 76 -6.75 13.77 2.56
CA ASP A 76 -7.45 14.97 2.10
C ASP A 76 -8.09 15.74 3.27
N ALA A 77 -8.74 16.86 2.94
CA ALA A 77 -9.46 17.70 3.91
C ALA A 77 -10.64 16.97 4.59
N LYS A 78 -11.13 15.86 4.03
CA LYS A 78 -12.16 15.01 4.59
C LYS A 78 -11.59 13.84 5.41
N ARG A 79 -10.25 13.85 5.64
CA ARG A 79 -9.52 12.78 6.32
C ARG A 79 -9.58 11.43 5.60
N GLN A 80 -9.79 11.43 4.27
CA GLN A 80 -9.70 10.22 3.48
C GLN A 80 -8.25 10.04 3.01
N PRO A 81 -7.69 8.83 3.09
CA PRO A 81 -6.34 8.60 2.60
C PRO A 81 -6.29 8.72 1.07
N THR A 82 -5.33 9.51 0.60
CA THR A 82 -5.11 9.78 -0.83
C THR A 82 -3.83 9.16 -1.36
N LYS A 83 -2.87 8.84 -0.47
CA LYS A 83 -1.63 8.20 -0.88
C LYS A 83 -0.96 7.52 0.31
N TYR A 84 -0.40 6.36 0.04
CA TYR A 84 0.46 5.60 0.95
C TYR A 84 1.84 5.48 0.33
N VAL A 85 2.89 5.76 1.09
CA VAL A 85 4.28 5.66 0.63
C VAL A 85 5.07 4.86 1.66
N ALA A 86 5.53 3.69 1.27
CA ALA A 86 6.44 2.86 2.04
C ALA A 86 7.86 3.01 1.51
N THR A 87 8.82 3.27 2.39
CA THR A 87 10.23 3.50 2.04
C THR A 87 11.17 2.69 2.93
N GLY A 88 12.28 2.26 2.35
CA GLY A 88 13.29 1.45 3.02
C GLY A 88 12.86 -0.02 3.14
N ASN A 89 13.58 -0.91 2.47
CA ASN A 89 13.35 -2.37 2.48
C ASN A 89 11.88 -2.77 2.23
N ALA A 90 11.17 -1.95 1.43
CA ALA A 90 9.76 -2.11 1.24
C ALA A 90 9.42 -3.35 0.41
N ASN A 91 8.54 -4.20 0.94
CA ASN A 91 8.05 -5.40 0.29
C ASN A 91 6.61 -5.69 0.69
N PHE A 92 5.88 -6.37 -0.19
CA PHE A 92 4.49 -6.74 0.05
C PHE A 92 4.17 -8.13 -0.47
N LYS A 93 3.10 -8.71 0.08
CA LYS A 93 2.36 -9.85 -0.49
C LYS A 93 0.88 -9.50 -0.47
N ILE A 94 0.18 -9.73 -1.55
CA ILE A 94 -1.26 -9.46 -1.66
C ILE A 94 -1.96 -10.55 -2.46
N LEU A 95 -3.21 -10.82 -2.09
CA LEU A 95 -4.14 -11.64 -2.88
C LEU A 95 -5.10 -10.71 -3.61
N LEU A 96 -5.02 -10.69 -4.94
CA LEU A 96 -5.81 -9.82 -5.77
C LEU A 96 -6.43 -10.58 -6.93
N ASN A 97 -7.77 -10.56 -7.05
CA ASN A 97 -8.50 -11.29 -8.09
C ASN A 97 -8.09 -12.77 -8.15
N GLN A 98 -8.00 -13.44 -7.01
CA GLN A 98 -7.59 -14.86 -6.86
C GLN A 98 -6.16 -15.15 -7.31
N LYS A 99 -5.31 -14.13 -7.43
CA LYS A 99 -3.90 -14.25 -7.78
C LYS A 99 -3.02 -13.69 -6.68
N HIS A 100 -1.94 -14.40 -6.40
CA HIS A 100 -0.97 -14.02 -5.40
C HIS A 100 0.15 -13.20 -6.04
N TYR A 101 0.34 -12.01 -5.52
CA TYR A 101 1.41 -11.12 -5.94
C TYR A 101 2.36 -10.89 -4.77
N ASP A 102 3.63 -10.88 -5.05
CA ASP A 102 4.65 -10.34 -4.17
C ASP A 102 5.55 -9.37 -4.92
N GLY A 103 6.03 -8.37 -4.20
CA GLY A 103 6.85 -7.33 -4.82
C GLY A 103 7.71 -6.60 -3.80
N ARG A 104 8.70 -5.88 -4.32
CA ARG A 104 9.61 -5.07 -3.52
C ARG A 104 10.17 -3.90 -4.32
N GLY A 105 10.66 -2.91 -3.59
CA GLY A 105 11.36 -1.76 -4.12
C GLY A 105 11.95 -0.91 -2.99
N GLY A 106 12.75 0.07 -3.33
CA GLY A 106 13.19 1.09 -2.36
C GLY A 106 12.04 1.99 -1.92
N VAL A 107 11.06 2.19 -2.82
CA VAL A 107 9.83 2.93 -2.57
C VAL A 107 8.64 2.18 -3.16
N LEU A 108 7.60 2.00 -2.36
CA LEU A 108 6.30 1.51 -2.80
C LEU A 108 5.26 2.61 -2.56
N THR A 109 4.52 2.97 -3.59
CA THR A 109 3.44 3.96 -3.50
C THR A 109 2.12 3.31 -3.91
N TYR A 110 1.08 3.54 -3.14
CA TYR A 110 -0.30 3.23 -3.51
C TYR A 110 -1.14 4.49 -3.49
N ASP A 111 -1.83 4.76 -4.58
CA ASP A 111 -2.82 5.83 -4.73
C ASP A 111 -4.21 5.19 -4.85
N PRO A 112 -5.03 5.22 -3.78
CA PRO A 112 -6.37 4.64 -3.80
C PRO A 112 -7.35 5.40 -4.70
N THR A 113 -7.07 6.67 -5.03
CA THR A 113 -7.98 7.51 -5.84
C THR A 113 -8.04 7.06 -7.30
N ILE A 114 -6.96 6.47 -7.79
CA ILE A 114 -6.82 5.96 -9.16
C ILE A 114 -6.45 4.48 -9.20
N GLU A 115 -6.48 3.81 -8.04
CA GLU A 115 -6.08 2.42 -7.86
C GLU A 115 -4.72 2.08 -8.51
N ALA A 116 -3.72 2.94 -8.29
CA ALA A 116 -2.40 2.78 -8.88
C ALA A 116 -1.35 2.38 -7.84
N TYR A 117 -0.54 1.40 -8.21
CA TYR A 117 0.64 0.97 -7.46
C TYR A 117 1.88 1.36 -8.23
N THR A 118 2.87 1.91 -7.54
CA THR A 118 4.18 2.23 -8.10
C THR A 118 5.27 1.63 -7.23
N LEU A 119 6.16 0.87 -7.84
CA LEU A 119 7.36 0.32 -7.22
C LEU A 119 8.56 1.01 -7.86
N GLU A 120 9.48 1.54 -7.07
CA GLU A 120 10.65 2.29 -7.55
C GLU A 120 11.92 1.84 -6.85
N ASN A 121 13.06 2.07 -7.49
CA ASN A 121 14.40 1.76 -7.00
C ASN A 121 14.61 0.24 -6.83
N ASN A 122 15.04 -0.42 -7.90
CA ASN A 122 15.16 -1.87 -8.01
C ASN A 122 13.80 -2.58 -7.83
N ALA A 123 12.82 -2.12 -8.58
CA ALA A 123 11.47 -2.66 -8.53
C ALA A 123 11.41 -4.10 -9.03
N TYR A 124 10.70 -4.93 -8.29
CA TYR A 124 10.39 -6.32 -8.60
C TYR A 124 8.92 -6.60 -8.32
N LEU A 125 8.28 -7.34 -9.23
CA LEU A 125 6.91 -7.82 -9.08
C LEU A 125 6.82 -9.25 -9.60
N HIS A 126 6.18 -10.12 -8.84
CA HIS A 126 5.94 -11.52 -9.16
C HIS A 126 4.46 -11.85 -9.04
N GLU A 127 3.93 -12.61 -10.00
CA GLU A 127 2.60 -13.23 -9.99
C GLU A 127 2.81 -14.74 -9.89
N ALA A 128 2.41 -15.33 -8.77
CA ALA A 128 2.75 -16.71 -8.44
C ALA A 128 2.08 -17.75 -9.38
N GLU A 129 0.82 -17.56 -9.74
CA GLU A 129 0.04 -18.50 -10.54
C GLU A 129 0.61 -18.67 -11.96
N THR A 130 1.04 -17.60 -12.57
CA THR A 130 1.59 -17.60 -13.93
C THR A 130 3.12 -17.60 -13.94
N LYS A 131 3.74 -17.58 -12.76
CA LYS A 131 5.20 -17.49 -12.60
C LYS A 131 5.80 -16.33 -13.41
N LYS A 132 5.04 -15.23 -13.53
CA LYS A 132 5.53 -14.01 -14.16
C LYS A 132 6.38 -13.22 -13.20
N GLU A 133 7.56 -12.83 -13.67
CA GLU A 133 8.44 -11.95 -12.93
C GLU A 133 8.77 -10.71 -13.77
N VAL A 134 8.74 -9.56 -13.13
CA VAL A 134 9.01 -8.27 -13.75
C VAL A 134 10.06 -7.54 -12.93
N TYR A 135 11.11 -7.08 -13.60
CA TYR A 135 12.21 -6.32 -13.03
C TYR A 135 12.41 -5.02 -13.78
N GLY A 136 12.61 -3.93 -13.04
CA GLY A 136 12.90 -2.62 -13.59
C GLY A 136 13.35 -1.66 -12.50
N ASP A 137 13.63 -0.43 -12.87
CA ASP A 137 13.82 0.63 -11.89
C ASP A 137 12.49 1.16 -11.37
N LYS A 138 11.49 1.18 -12.25
CA LYS A 138 10.13 1.58 -11.90
C LYS A 138 9.11 0.66 -12.56
N ILE A 139 8.13 0.20 -11.76
CA ILE A 139 6.96 -0.57 -12.21
C ILE A 139 5.73 0.21 -11.78
N ILE A 140 4.81 0.45 -12.71
CA ILE A 140 3.52 1.10 -12.47
C ILE A 140 2.41 0.13 -12.87
N VAL A 141 1.50 -0.14 -11.95
CA VAL A 141 0.27 -0.92 -12.18
C VAL A 141 -0.91 -0.01 -11.92
N ASN A 142 -1.66 0.34 -12.95
CA ASN A 142 -2.89 1.10 -12.81
C ASN A 142 -4.08 0.16 -13.06
N ARG A 143 -4.79 -0.19 -12.00
CA ARG A 143 -5.91 -1.14 -12.06
C ARG A 143 -7.13 -0.54 -12.74
N GLN A 144 -7.39 0.73 -12.51
CA GLN A 144 -8.52 1.43 -13.11
C GLN A 144 -8.41 1.50 -14.64
N LYS A 145 -7.18 1.68 -15.15
CA LYS A 145 -6.88 1.72 -16.58
C LYS A 145 -6.52 0.34 -17.17
N GLY A 146 -6.27 -0.66 -16.34
CA GLY A 146 -5.79 -1.97 -16.78
C GLY A 146 -4.39 -1.93 -17.40
N THR A 147 -3.52 -0.98 -17.02
CA THR A 147 -2.21 -0.79 -17.63
C THR A 147 -1.07 -1.18 -16.70
N TYR A 148 -0.02 -1.75 -17.34
CA TYR A 148 1.27 -2.06 -16.73
C TYR A 148 2.36 -1.32 -17.49
N GLU A 149 3.21 -0.62 -16.78
CA GLU A 149 4.36 0.08 -17.34
C GLU A 149 5.61 -0.27 -16.55
N VAL A 150 6.69 -0.60 -17.24
CA VAL A 150 7.99 -0.89 -16.64
C VAL A 150 9.04 -0.01 -17.29
N LYS A 151 9.84 0.64 -16.47
CA LYS A 151 10.92 1.54 -16.94
C LYS A 151 12.27 1.09 -16.41
N SER A 152 13.29 1.23 -17.26
CA SER A 152 14.69 1.15 -16.84
C SER A 152 15.12 2.45 -16.16
N GLY A 153 16.08 2.38 -15.23
CA GLY A 153 16.67 3.56 -14.59
C GLY A 153 17.47 4.45 -15.54
N GLY A 154 17.60 5.72 -15.17
CA GLY A 154 18.53 6.64 -15.86
C GLY A 154 19.95 6.45 -15.32
N GLY A 155 20.94 6.27 -16.19
CA GLY A 155 22.35 6.04 -15.82
C GLY A 155 22.89 4.80 -16.51
N GLU A 156 23.68 3.97 -15.84
CA GLU A 156 23.98 2.62 -16.34
C GLU A 156 22.69 1.79 -16.36
N LYS A 157 22.02 1.85 -17.51
CA LYS A 157 20.67 1.32 -17.72
C LYS A 157 20.68 -0.20 -17.65
N LYS A 158 20.30 -0.75 -16.51
CA LYS A 158 19.86 -2.14 -16.49
C LYS A 158 18.56 -2.21 -17.29
N PRO A 159 18.46 -3.06 -18.32
CA PRO A 159 17.25 -3.20 -19.10
C PRO A 159 16.11 -3.70 -18.23
N VAL A 160 14.88 -3.38 -18.59
CA VAL A 160 13.72 -4.08 -18.02
C VAL A 160 13.81 -5.56 -18.36
N ARG A 161 13.45 -6.42 -17.42
CA ARG A 161 13.47 -7.86 -17.61
C ARG A 161 12.11 -8.43 -17.23
N LEU A 162 11.54 -9.20 -18.16
CA LEU A 162 10.30 -9.93 -17.95
C LEU A 162 10.60 -11.41 -18.15
N ILE A 163 10.12 -12.25 -17.22
CA ILE A 163 10.17 -13.70 -17.28
C ILE A 163 8.74 -14.19 -17.26
N PHE A 164 8.37 -15.06 -18.17
CA PHE A 164 7.05 -15.70 -18.23
C PHE A 164 7.17 -17.07 -18.87
N GLN A 165 6.24 -17.96 -18.56
CA GLN A 165 6.17 -19.27 -19.14
C GLN A 165 5.30 -19.25 -20.39
N VAL A 166 5.74 -19.95 -21.44
CA VAL A 166 4.97 -20.19 -22.66
C VAL A 166 4.67 -21.68 -22.72
N GLU A 167 3.39 -22.03 -22.88
CA GLU A 167 3.02 -23.43 -23.14
C GLU A 167 3.45 -23.81 -24.55
N ASP A 168 4.18 -24.92 -24.66
CA ASP A 168 4.57 -25.48 -25.94
C ASP A 168 3.34 -26.16 -26.56
N GLN A 169 2.77 -25.57 -27.61
CA GLN A 169 1.57 -26.09 -28.28
C GLN A 169 1.85 -27.32 -29.17
N ASN A 170 3.06 -27.88 -29.13
CA ASN A 170 3.54 -28.99 -29.96
C ASN A 170 3.73 -30.30 -29.17
N LYS A 171 2.85 -30.59 -28.19
CA LYS A 171 2.76 -31.93 -27.57
C LYS A 171 1.35 -32.47 -27.62
#